data_b83ffe7fabc23e5c8193186dd81a61f2
#
_entry.id   b83ffe7fabc23e5c8193186dd81a61f2
#
_cell.length_a   1.000
_cell.length_b   1.000
_cell.length_c   1.000
_cell.angle_alpha   90.00
_cell.angle_beta   90.00
_cell.angle_gamma   90.00
#
_symmetry.space_group_name_H-M   'P 1'
#
loop_
_entity.id
_entity.type
_entity.pdbx_description
1 polymer ?
#
loop_
_entity_poly.entity_id
_entity_poly.type
_entity_poly.pdbx_seq_one_letter_code
_entity_poly.pdbx_strand_id
1 'polypeptide(L)'
;MQTSKKSAAGVTRLQKALALIAVTLLVGGTATAAAAKSGHHRSHHPHHISTEPNARSEAAFRNANAMAASGHSFSGIASFYGNESGRQTASGERFNENAMTCAHRSLPFGTKLRVTHGGRSVVVKVNDRGPFVRGRVLDLSTAAARALGIDGVGSVTAEVVS
;
A
#
# COMPACT_ATOMS: atom_id res chain seq x y z
N MET A 1 -29.80 8.58 -52.14
CA MET A 1 -30.95 9.14 -51.37
C MET A 1 -31.10 8.33 -50.09
N GLN A 2 -31.27 9.01 -49.03
CA GLN A 2 -31.61 8.71 -47.62
C GLN A 2 -30.39 8.70 -46.70
N THR A 3 -30.05 9.76 -46.13
CA THR A 3 -30.45 10.55 -44.94
C THR A 3 -30.50 9.80 -43.62
N SER A 4 -29.51 10.13 -42.82
CA SER A 4 -29.58 10.59 -41.44
C SER A 4 -30.34 9.79 -40.40
N LYS A 5 -29.68 9.53 -39.27
CA LYS A 5 -30.13 10.09 -37.98
C LYS A 5 -29.03 10.00 -36.92
N LYS A 6 -28.57 11.14 -36.48
CA LYS A 6 -27.88 11.37 -35.21
C LYS A 6 -28.85 11.05 -34.06
N SER A 7 -28.42 10.33 -33.09
CA SER A 7 -29.07 10.34 -31.78
C SER A 7 -28.03 10.70 -30.74
N ALA A 8 -28.15 11.91 -30.24
CA ALA A 8 -27.50 12.41 -29.05
C ALA A 8 -28.40 12.09 -27.85
N ALA A 9 -27.89 11.43 -26.87
CA ALA A 9 -28.45 11.36 -25.53
C ALA A 9 -27.26 11.16 -24.60
N GLY A 10 -26.92 11.98 -23.68
CA GLY A 10 -27.69 12.64 -22.65
C GLY A 10 -26.80 12.49 -21.43
N VAL A 11 -25.92 13.49 -21.22
CA VAL A 11 -25.04 13.56 -20.04
C VAL A 11 -25.92 13.92 -18.84
N THR A 12 -26.16 12.99 -17.95
CA THR A 12 -26.79 13.29 -16.66
C THR A 12 -25.70 13.45 -15.59
N ARG A 13 -25.34 14.70 -15.35
CA ARG A 13 -24.59 15.11 -14.18
C ARG A 13 -25.45 14.93 -12.94
N LEU A 14 -25.11 13.98 -12.08
CA LEU A 14 -25.67 13.89 -10.74
C LEU A 14 -24.69 14.56 -9.76
N GLN A 15 -24.91 15.83 -9.51
CA GLN A 15 -24.31 16.57 -8.41
C GLN A 15 -24.93 16.04 -7.10
N LYS A 16 -24.14 15.49 -6.22
CA LYS A 16 -24.54 15.23 -4.82
C LYS A 16 -23.89 16.25 -3.92
N ALA A 17 -24.81 16.96 -3.26
CA ALA A 17 -24.60 18.09 -2.38
C ALA A 17 -23.75 17.76 -1.15
N LEU A 18 -22.95 18.75 -0.75
CA LEU A 18 -22.32 18.87 0.57
C LEU A 18 -23.41 19.00 1.66
N ALA A 19 -23.30 18.21 2.70
CA ALA A 19 -23.93 18.49 3.98
C ALA A 19 -22.84 18.81 5.00
N LEU A 20 -22.71 20.09 5.30
CA LEU A 20 -21.97 20.63 6.44
C LEU A 20 -22.82 20.42 7.70
N ILE A 21 -22.32 19.69 8.67
CA ILE A 21 -22.86 19.71 10.04
C ILE A 21 -21.79 20.32 10.93
N ALA A 22 -22.00 21.57 11.27
CA ALA A 22 -21.31 22.25 12.35
C ALA A 22 -22.00 21.88 13.68
N VAL A 23 -21.26 21.24 14.59
CA VAL A 23 -21.68 21.12 16.00
C VAL A 23 -20.71 21.92 16.84
N THR A 24 -21.21 23.09 17.27
CA THR A 24 -20.65 23.92 18.31
C THR A 24 -21.15 23.40 19.65
N LEU A 25 -20.27 23.00 20.55
CA LEU A 25 -20.60 22.80 21.96
C LEU A 25 -19.59 23.57 22.82
N LEU A 26 -20.10 24.67 23.35
CA LEU A 26 -19.50 25.54 24.34
C LEU A 26 -19.93 25.01 25.72
N VAL A 27 -18.99 24.58 26.56
CA VAL A 27 -19.24 24.48 28.01
C VAL A 27 -17.99 24.97 28.73
N GLY A 28 -18.17 26.07 29.39
CA GLY A 28 -17.23 26.64 30.35
C GLY A 28 -17.28 25.89 31.69
N GLY A 29 -16.17 25.88 32.39
CA GLY A 29 -16.07 25.36 33.75
C GLY A 29 -14.84 25.95 34.43
N THR A 30 -15.09 26.74 35.43
CA THR A 30 -14.21 27.61 36.19
C THR A 30 -13.17 26.90 37.05
N ALA A 31 -12.10 27.63 37.28
CA ALA A 31 -10.96 27.44 38.16
C ALA A 31 -11.23 26.93 39.59
N THR A 32 -10.27 26.18 40.13
CA THR A 32 -9.80 26.40 41.50
C THR A 32 -8.33 25.98 41.62
N ALA A 33 -7.52 26.92 42.06
CA ALA A 33 -6.14 26.73 42.43
C ALA A 33 -6.02 26.02 43.79
N ALA A 34 -5.15 25.04 43.91
CA ALA A 34 -4.60 24.63 45.17
C ALA A 34 -3.10 24.32 45.00
N ALA A 35 -2.29 25.17 45.59
CA ALA A 35 -0.87 25.02 45.70
C ALA A 35 -0.54 23.91 46.74
N ALA A 36 0.18 22.88 46.32
CA ALA A 36 0.91 22.01 47.26
C ALA A 36 2.33 21.83 46.75
N LYS A 37 3.24 22.44 47.48
CA LYS A 37 4.68 22.37 47.37
C LYS A 37 5.13 21.04 47.95
N SER A 38 5.61 20.12 47.09
CA SER A 38 6.32 18.93 47.54
C SER A 38 7.53 18.71 46.62
N GLY A 39 8.71 18.92 47.20
CA GLY A 39 9.95 18.68 46.56
C GLY A 39 10.15 17.19 46.32
N HIS A 40 10.36 16.82 45.05
CA HIS A 40 10.81 15.46 44.70
C HIS A 40 12.19 15.54 44.04
N HIS A 41 13.08 14.88 44.74
CA HIS A 41 14.40 14.49 44.32
C HIS A 41 14.41 13.97 42.88
N ARG A 42 15.11 14.68 42.00
CA ARG A 42 15.40 14.24 40.65
C ARG A 42 16.48 13.16 40.69
N SER A 43 16.10 11.91 40.77
CA SER A 43 16.99 10.82 40.40
C SER A 43 17.07 10.76 38.88
N HIS A 44 18.21 11.18 38.34
CA HIS A 44 18.55 10.96 36.94
C HIS A 44 18.78 9.46 36.76
N HIS A 45 17.77 8.73 36.31
CA HIS A 45 18.03 7.43 35.69
C HIS A 45 18.50 7.68 34.25
N PRO A 46 19.68 7.17 33.87
CA PRO A 46 20.06 7.15 32.48
C PRO A 46 19.08 6.22 31.78
N HIS A 47 18.27 6.76 30.87
CA HIS A 47 17.53 5.98 29.92
C HIS A 47 18.54 5.25 29.03
N HIS A 48 18.88 4.03 29.39
CA HIS A 48 19.41 3.06 28.45
C HIS A 48 18.32 2.85 27.40
N ILE A 49 18.48 3.50 26.25
CA ILE A 49 17.75 3.12 25.04
C ILE A 49 18.37 1.78 24.63
N SER A 50 17.83 0.70 25.19
CA SER A 50 18.09 -0.64 24.66
C SER A 50 17.47 -0.70 23.30
N THR A 51 18.25 -0.42 22.27
CA THR A 51 17.92 -0.69 20.88
C THR A 51 18.08 -2.20 20.66
N GLU A 52 17.33 -3.00 21.43
CA GLU A 52 17.16 -4.40 21.13
C GLU A 52 16.23 -4.49 19.92
N PRO A 53 16.70 -4.96 18.76
CA PRO A 53 15.83 -5.21 17.62
C PRO A 53 14.80 -6.23 18.07
N ASN A 54 13.53 -5.85 17.95
CA ASN A 54 12.41 -6.71 18.32
C ASN A 54 12.53 -8.06 17.61
N ALA A 55 12.70 -9.16 18.36
CA ALA A 55 12.88 -10.52 17.83
C ALA A 55 11.82 -10.92 16.80
N ARG A 56 10.62 -10.33 16.90
CA ARG A 56 9.53 -10.52 15.93
C ARG A 56 9.83 -9.88 14.58
N SER A 57 10.48 -8.71 14.55
CA SER A 57 10.88 -8.04 13.30
C SER A 57 12.04 -8.79 12.64
N GLU A 58 13.03 -9.27 13.41
CA GLU A 58 14.13 -10.06 12.86
C GLU A 58 13.68 -11.43 12.33
N ALA A 59 12.74 -12.09 12.97
CA ALA A 59 12.15 -13.32 12.46
C ALA A 59 11.40 -13.08 11.15
N ALA A 60 10.66 -11.95 11.03
CA ALA A 60 9.99 -11.56 9.80
C ALA A 60 10.98 -11.28 8.66
N PHE A 61 12.11 -10.59 8.95
CA PHE A 61 13.18 -10.35 7.98
C PHE A 61 13.89 -11.63 7.54
N ARG A 62 14.17 -12.54 8.48
CA ARG A 62 14.79 -13.85 8.18
C ARG A 62 13.87 -14.70 7.30
N ASN A 63 12.58 -14.78 7.61
CA ASN A 63 11.61 -15.49 6.79
C ASN A 63 11.46 -14.88 5.40
N ALA A 64 11.41 -13.54 5.30
CA ALA A 64 11.35 -12.85 4.01
C ALA A 64 12.59 -13.12 3.15
N ASN A 65 13.79 -13.11 3.76
CA ASN A 65 15.03 -13.45 3.06
C ASN A 65 15.09 -14.92 2.64
N ALA A 66 14.63 -15.86 3.49
CA ALA A 66 14.55 -17.27 3.14
C ALA A 66 13.58 -17.49 1.96
N MET A 67 12.46 -16.80 1.94
CA MET A 67 11.52 -16.83 0.81
C MET A 67 12.14 -16.28 -0.48
N ALA A 68 12.96 -15.23 -0.38
CA ALA A 68 13.65 -14.63 -1.52
C ALA A 68 14.77 -15.55 -2.07
N ALA A 69 15.42 -16.36 -1.23
CA ALA A 69 16.54 -17.22 -1.60
C ALA A 69 16.14 -18.59 -2.16
N SER A 70 14.88 -19.02 -2.00
CA SER A 70 14.48 -20.42 -2.21
C SER A 70 13.65 -20.70 -3.46
N GLY A 71 13.60 -19.81 -4.45
CA GLY A 71 12.72 -19.99 -5.62
C GLY A 71 11.24 -20.09 -5.22
N HIS A 72 10.87 -19.45 -4.13
CA HIS A 72 9.53 -19.52 -3.54
C HIS A 72 8.47 -19.03 -4.53
N SER A 73 7.43 -19.83 -4.72
CA SER A 73 6.28 -19.49 -5.54
C SER A 73 5.01 -19.38 -4.69
N PHE A 74 4.13 -18.48 -5.09
CA PHE A 74 2.82 -18.30 -4.47
C PHE A 74 1.79 -17.89 -5.52
N SER A 75 0.51 -18.10 -5.21
CA SER A 75 -0.59 -17.74 -6.10
C SER A 75 -1.66 -16.97 -5.33
N GLY A 76 -2.40 -16.14 -6.04
CA GLY A 76 -3.49 -15.38 -5.47
C GLY A 76 -4.01 -14.32 -6.44
N ILE A 77 -4.81 -13.41 -5.92
CA ILE A 77 -5.36 -12.31 -6.72
C ILE A 77 -4.36 -11.16 -6.73
N ALA A 78 -4.07 -10.63 -7.92
CA ALA A 78 -3.39 -9.36 -8.11
C ALA A 78 -4.36 -8.30 -8.59
N SER A 79 -4.11 -7.06 -8.19
CA SER A 79 -4.67 -5.85 -8.78
C SER A 79 -3.54 -4.94 -9.27
N PHE A 80 -3.87 -3.74 -9.71
CA PHE A 80 -2.87 -2.74 -10.06
C PHE A 80 -3.26 -1.37 -9.54
N TYR A 81 -2.29 -0.48 -9.49
CA TYR A 81 -2.45 0.91 -9.08
C TYR A 81 -1.66 1.83 -10.02
N GLY A 82 -2.12 3.05 -10.14
CA GLY A 82 -1.51 4.10 -10.95
C GLY A 82 -1.07 5.30 -10.11
N ASN A 83 -0.92 6.44 -10.76
CA ASN A 83 -0.42 7.68 -10.15
C ASN A 83 -1.31 8.25 -9.02
N GLU A 84 -2.53 7.75 -8.88
CA GLU A 84 -3.46 8.10 -7.79
C GLU A 84 -2.96 7.60 -6.42
N SER A 85 -2.09 6.61 -6.38
CA SER A 85 -1.56 6.00 -5.13
C SER A 85 -0.44 6.80 -4.47
N GLY A 86 -0.06 7.94 -5.04
CA GLY A 86 0.96 8.81 -4.49
C GLY A 86 2.24 8.88 -5.31
N ARG A 87 3.18 9.72 -4.86
CA ARG A 87 4.42 9.99 -5.60
C ARG A 87 5.61 9.15 -5.16
N GLN A 88 5.53 8.48 -4.01
CA GLN A 88 6.64 7.75 -3.41
C GLN A 88 6.17 6.39 -2.92
N THR A 89 6.95 5.37 -3.20
CA THR A 89 6.73 4.00 -2.73
C THR A 89 7.29 3.80 -1.32
N ALA A 90 6.93 2.70 -0.68
CA ALA A 90 7.43 2.37 0.66
C ALA A 90 8.95 2.10 0.71
N SER A 91 9.59 1.81 -0.42
CA SER A 91 11.06 1.72 -0.53
C SER A 91 11.74 3.09 -0.59
N GLY A 92 10.99 4.20 -0.70
CA GLY A 92 11.51 5.54 -0.90
C GLY A 92 11.73 5.91 -2.38
N GLU A 93 11.53 4.99 -3.30
CA GLU A 93 11.63 5.28 -4.73
C GLU A 93 10.44 6.14 -5.20
N ARG A 94 10.67 6.97 -6.21
CA ARG A 94 9.57 7.67 -6.88
C ARG A 94 8.71 6.66 -7.61
N PHE A 95 7.40 6.72 -7.36
CA PHE A 95 6.45 5.87 -8.09
C PHE A 95 6.46 6.20 -9.59
N ASN A 96 6.49 5.15 -10.41
CA ASN A 96 6.38 5.24 -11.86
C ASN A 96 5.46 4.11 -12.36
N GLU A 97 4.26 4.46 -12.78
CA GLU A 97 3.28 3.50 -13.29
C GLU A 97 3.72 2.74 -14.55
N ASN A 98 4.70 3.29 -15.28
CA ASN A 98 5.25 2.67 -16.49
C ASN A 98 6.46 1.75 -16.22
N ALA A 99 6.92 1.65 -14.97
CA ALA A 99 7.98 0.73 -14.57
C ALA A 99 7.41 -0.66 -14.26
N MET A 100 8.22 -1.72 -14.45
CA MET A 100 7.85 -3.09 -14.07
C MET A 100 8.07 -3.31 -12.57
N THR A 101 7.11 -2.88 -11.75
CA THR A 101 7.18 -2.92 -10.28
C THR A 101 5.90 -3.46 -9.66
N CYS A 102 5.99 -3.84 -8.40
CA CYS A 102 4.83 -4.28 -7.63
C CYS A 102 4.98 -3.97 -6.13
N ALA A 103 3.85 -4.01 -5.43
CA ALA A 103 3.76 -4.04 -3.99
C ALA A 103 3.56 -5.48 -3.49
N HIS A 104 4.29 -5.85 -2.42
CA HIS A 104 4.10 -7.09 -1.67
C HIS A 104 4.22 -6.82 -0.16
N ARG A 105 3.48 -7.60 0.66
CA ARG A 105 3.36 -7.34 2.10
C ARG A 105 4.68 -7.48 2.85
N SER A 106 5.49 -8.51 2.53
CA SER A 106 6.62 -8.92 3.34
C SER A 106 7.92 -9.21 2.58
N LEU A 107 7.88 -9.46 1.26
CA LEU A 107 9.10 -9.70 0.50
C LEU A 107 10.05 -8.51 0.59
N PRO A 108 11.36 -8.72 0.67
CA PRO A 108 12.35 -7.64 0.66
C PRO A 108 12.18 -6.73 -0.55
N PHE A 109 12.42 -5.42 -0.35
CA PHE A 109 12.52 -4.51 -1.49
C PHE A 109 13.68 -4.92 -2.40
N GLY A 110 13.47 -4.78 -3.71
CA GLY A 110 14.42 -5.23 -4.72
C GLY A 110 14.22 -6.67 -5.19
N THR A 111 13.45 -7.49 -4.46
CA THR A 111 13.12 -8.85 -4.90
C THR A 111 12.46 -8.81 -6.28
N LYS A 112 12.93 -9.65 -7.19
CA LYS A 112 12.33 -9.81 -8.51
C LYS A 112 11.37 -10.99 -8.50
N LEU A 113 10.20 -10.79 -9.07
CA LEU A 113 9.15 -11.79 -9.21
C LEU A 113 8.84 -12.00 -10.69
N ARG A 114 8.85 -13.25 -11.12
CA ARG A 114 8.20 -13.65 -12.37
C ARG A 114 6.72 -13.83 -12.05
N VAL A 115 5.87 -12.96 -12.58
CA VAL A 115 4.42 -13.02 -12.41
C VAL A 115 3.80 -13.53 -13.69
N THR A 116 2.94 -14.54 -13.57
CA THR A 116 2.25 -15.20 -14.68
C THR A 116 0.74 -15.07 -14.53
N HIS A 117 0.07 -14.69 -15.63
CA HIS A 117 -1.38 -14.60 -15.76
C HIS A 117 -1.81 -14.98 -17.17
N GLY A 118 -2.78 -15.89 -17.32
CA GLY A 118 -3.36 -16.22 -18.62
C GLY A 118 -2.33 -16.64 -19.69
N GLY A 119 -1.24 -17.32 -19.31
CA GLY A 119 -0.17 -17.72 -20.20
C GLY A 119 0.86 -16.63 -20.52
N ARG A 120 0.68 -15.40 -20.00
CA ARG A 120 1.65 -14.30 -20.12
C ARG A 120 2.48 -14.20 -18.85
N SER A 121 3.75 -13.80 -18.98
CA SER A 121 4.64 -13.61 -17.85
C SER A 121 5.44 -12.32 -17.98
N VAL A 122 5.65 -11.66 -16.84
CA VAL A 122 6.53 -10.50 -16.71
C VAL A 122 7.41 -10.63 -15.49
N VAL A 123 8.57 -9.98 -15.49
CA VAL A 123 9.39 -9.84 -14.29
C VAL A 123 9.19 -8.45 -13.73
N VAL A 124 8.81 -8.39 -12.44
CA VAL A 124 8.59 -7.13 -11.72
C VAL A 124 9.48 -7.05 -10.48
N LYS A 125 9.83 -5.83 -10.07
CA LYS A 125 10.59 -5.56 -8.85
C LYS A 125 9.64 -5.17 -7.71
N VAL A 126 9.81 -5.77 -6.54
CA VAL A 126 9.12 -5.34 -5.32
C VAL A 126 9.74 -4.05 -4.83
N ASN A 127 9.00 -2.96 -4.83
CA ASN A 127 9.44 -1.67 -4.30
C ASN A 127 8.40 -0.97 -3.43
N ASP A 128 7.26 -1.62 -3.18
CA ASP A 128 6.21 -1.05 -2.38
C ASP A 128 5.60 -2.07 -1.40
N ARG A 129 4.79 -1.59 -0.46
CA ARG A 129 4.08 -2.39 0.54
C ARG A 129 2.58 -2.46 0.26
N GLY A 130 2.02 -3.62 0.48
CA GLY A 130 0.63 -4.00 0.18
C GLY A 130 0.59 -5.29 -0.62
N PRO A 131 -0.58 -5.69 -1.11
CA PRO A 131 -1.90 -5.15 -0.80
C PRO A 131 -2.34 -5.43 0.63
N PHE A 132 -3.06 -4.50 1.25
CA PHE A 132 -3.68 -4.69 2.57
C PHE A 132 -5.14 -5.14 2.49
N VAL A 133 -5.60 -5.45 1.30
CA VAL A 133 -6.93 -6.02 1.04
C VAL A 133 -6.86 -7.54 1.15
N ARG A 134 -7.84 -8.13 1.87
CA ARG A 134 -7.90 -9.58 2.06
C ARG A 134 -8.05 -10.30 0.71
N GLY A 135 -7.32 -11.40 0.53
CA GLY A 135 -7.35 -12.21 -0.69
C GLY A 135 -6.43 -11.74 -1.82
N ARG A 136 -5.94 -10.50 -1.79
CA ARG A 136 -4.94 -10.04 -2.74
C ARG A 136 -3.52 -10.34 -2.23
N VAL A 137 -2.65 -10.72 -3.17
CA VAL A 137 -1.24 -11.07 -2.89
C VAL A 137 -0.25 -10.08 -3.50
N LEU A 138 -0.61 -9.44 -4.60
CA LEU A 138 0.20 -8.44 -5.30
C LEU A 138 -0.66 -7.25 -5.75
N ASP A 139 -0.06 -6.06 -5.71
CA ASP A 139 -0.54 -4.91 -6.48
C ASP A 139 0.55 -4.54 -7.49
N LEU A 140 0.20 -4.58 -8.76
CA LEU A 140 1.11 -4.35 -9.89
C LEU A 140 1.12 -2.87 -10.28
N SER A 141 2.19 -2.42 -10.91
CA SER A 141 2.15 -1.17 -11.66
C SER A 141 1.21 -1.29 -12.87
N THR A 142 0.72 -0.18 -13.39
CA THR A 142 -0.14 -0.15 -14.59
C THR A 142 0.52 -0.83 -15.79
N ALA A 143 1.82 -0.62 -16.00
CA ALA A 143 2.55 -1.26 -17.10
C ALA A 143 2.63 -2.78 -16.95
N ALA A 144 2.91 -3.28 -15.73
CA ALA A 144 2.98 -4.71 -15.46
C ALA A 144 1.62 -5.39 -15.66
N ALA A 145 0.54 -4.78 -15.14
CA ALA A 145 -0.82 -5.29 -15.33
C ALA A 145 -1.22 -5.34 -16.80
N ARG A 146 -0.94 -4.27 -17.54
CA ARG A 146 -1.21 -4.20 -18.99
C ARG A 146 -0.44 -5.28 -19.77
N ALA A 147 0.84 -5.52 -19.44
CA ALA A 147 1.64 -6.56 -20.10
C ALA A 147 1.10 -7.96 -19.82
N LEU A 148 0.53 -8.20 -18.64
CA LEU A 148 -0.14 -9.45 -18.29
C LEU A 148 -1.57 -9.56 -18.86
N GLY A 149 -2.16 -8.46 -19.31
CA GLY A 149 -3.55 -8.41 -19.76
C GLY A 149 -4.56 -8.43 -18.61
N ILE A 150 -4.16 -7.91 -17.45
CA ILE A 150 -5.03 -7.76 -16.29
C ILE A 150 -5.76 -6.42 -16.41
N ASP A 151 -7.09 -6.48 -16.44
CA ASP A 151 -7.99 -5.33 -16.38
C ASP A 151 -8.81 -5.44 -15.08
N GLY A 152 -8.47 -4.62 -14.09
CA GLY A 152 -9.03 -4.68 -12.74
C GLY A 152 -8.27 -5.63 -11.82
N VAL A 153 -8.73 -6.89 -11.70
CA VAL A 153 -8.11 -7.94 -10.88
C VAL A 153 -7.92 -9.22 -11.66
N GLY A 154 -6.87 -9.99 -11.32
CA GLY A 154 -6.59 -11.26 -11.98
C GLY A 154 -5.92 -12.27 -11.06
N SER A 155 -6.17 -13.56 -11.29
CA SER A 155 -5.43 -14.62 -10.61
C SER A 155 -4.02 -14.73 -11.20
N VAL A 156 -3.01 -14.69 -10.34
CA VAL A 156 -1.61 -14.77 -10.74
C VAL A 156 -0.88 -15.87 -10.01
N THR A 157 0.17 -16.39 -10.63
CA THR A 157 1.24 -17.13 -9.96
C THR A 157 2.50 -16.27 -10.00
N ALA A 158 3.17 -16.14 -8.87
CA ALA A 158 4.39 -15.38 -8.74
C ALA A 158 5.52 -16.29 -8.22
N GLU A 159 6.68 -16.19 -8.82
CA GLU A 159 7.89 -16.94 -8.47
C GLU A 159 9.03 -15.97 -8.23
N VAL A 160 9.77 -16.15 -7.13
CA VAL A 160 10.97 -15.37 -6.86
C VAL A 160 12.06 -15.77 -7.85
N VAL A 161 12.56 -14.77 -8.57
CA VAL A 161 13.71 -14.92 -9.49
C VAL A 161 14.81 -13.97 -9.00
N SER A 162 16.02 -14.47 -8.94
CA SER A 162 17.19 -13.70 -8.48
C SER A 162 17.55 -12.58 -9.45
#